data_1db99d319c3f55de5de9c7b876bdbec5
#
_entry.id   1db99d319c3f55de5de9c7b876bdbec5
#
_cell.length_a   1.000
_cell.length_b   1.000
_cell.length_c   1.000
_cell.angle_alpha   90.00
_cell.angle_beta   90.00
_cell.angle_gamma   90.00
#
_symmetry.space_group_name_H-M   'P 1'
#
loop_
_entity.id
_entity.type
_entity.pdbx_description
1 polymer ?
#
loop_
_entity_poly.entity_id
_entity_poly.type
_entity_poly.pdbx_seq_one_letter_code
_entity_poly.pdbx_strand_id
1 'polypeptide(L)'
;MVGATLLDFVAAQYAAGQRQLAECTRQLVSMAQTPIVELLDYSNETVFLEPTLFTFFGRRESKVTLEQILYAKLPDRSSLATFAAYADHGGLIYLPQLGYLTTDTSDSVVTVDSDVLARGISGLRRVCNSRIDLCMASDPLLRPILQDADEQETRIEEDAVEHYSVGVDRAFETIGRVAPLLFECLLAVTRRVALFRSEKLGSFADIAAHGTAFLNVAPPDVTTEVFFVEDLAHQCGHILFSAMTMNREDYLRASPTTPLKQLTGADGERRDVYTAFHGVFTEALMCIALTRCLETRVFSEEKLHEVLGRLSFVMKRFELDLLNLQHVQNEGLFTACGLTVVHECGSVFDEVFRCTADRIIHFDLSNQPYTFSCERFAALNPRH
;
A
#
# COMPACT_ATOMS: atom_id res chain seq x y z
N MET A 1 -12.21 0.21 22.28
CA MET A 1 -10.91 0.24 21.55
C MET A 1 -11.16 1.07 20.33
N VAL A 2 -10.36 2.12 20.09
CA VAL A 2 -10.55 3.02 18.93
C VAL A 2 -10.64 2.23 17.64
N GLY A 3 -11.70 2.45 16.86
CA GLY A 3 -11.92 1.85 15.54
C GLY A 3 -12.26 0.37 15.52
N ALA A 4 -12.63 -0.26 16.64
CA ALA A 4 -12.90 -1.70 16.66
C ALA A 4 -14.03 -2.11 15.71
N THR A 5 -15.13 -1.36 15.68
CA THR A 5 -16.30 -1.64 14.82
C THR A 5 -15.97 -1.51 13.34
N LEU A 6 -15.18 -0.48 12.97
CA LEU A 6 -14.69 -0.33 11.60
C LEU A 6 -13.84 -1.54 11.18
N LEU A 7 -12.88 -1.95 12.04
CA LEU A 7 -11.97 -3.05 11.72
C LEU A 7 -12.69 -4.42 11.66
N ASP A 8 -13.68 -4.65 12.53
CA ASP A 8 -14.53 -5.85 12.48
C ASP A 8 -15.34 -5.91 11.17
N PHE A 9 -15.90 -4.76 10.77
CA PHE A 9 -16.59 -4.65 9.48
C PHE A 9 -15.64 -4.93 8.30
N VAL A 10 -14.47 -4.30 8.30
CA VAL A 10 -13.45 -4.48 7.25
C VAL A 10 -13.00 -5.93 7.16
N ALA A 11 -12.73 -6.59 8.31
CA ALA A 11 -12.34 -7.99 8.36
C ALA A 11 -13.38 -8.93 7.74
N ALA A 12 -14.66 -8.59 7.84
CA ALA A 12 -15.75 -9.36 7.21
C ALA A 12 -15.84 -9.13 5.68
N GLN A 13 -15.38 -7.99 5.16
CA GLN A 13 -15.62 -7.60 3.77
C GLN A 13 -14.43 -7.88 2.83
N TYR A 14 -13.18 -7.57 3.23
CA TYR A 14 -12.05 -7.63 2.30
C TYR A 14 -11.78 -9.03 1.72
N ALA A 15 -12.10 -10.08 2.47
CA ALA A 15 -11.84 -11.46 2.03
C ALA A 15 -12.63 -11.84 0.76
N ALA A 16 -13.84 -11.29 0.59
CA ALA A 16 -14.65 -11.50 -0.62
C ALA A 16 -13.99 -10.85 -1.83
N GLY A 17 -13.54 -9.61 -1.70
CA GLY A 17 -12.83 -8.89 -2.77
C GLY A 17 -11.49 -9.52 -3.12
N GLN A 18 -10.72 -10.01 -2.12
CA GLN A 18 -9.49 -10.75 -2.38
C GLN A 18 -9.74 -12.02 -3.21
N ARG A 19 -10.78 -12.79 -2.89
CA ARG A 19 -11.18 -13.96 -3.70
C ARG A 19 -11.58 -13.55 -5.11
N GLN A 20 -12.31 -12.45 -5.27
CA GLN A 20 -12.71 -11.95 -6.58
C GLN A 20 -11.49 -11.50 -7.41
N LEU A 21 -10.54 -10.79 -6.80
CA LEU A 21 -9.27 -10.43 -7.43
C LEU A 21 -8.47 -11.66 -7.87
N ALA A 22 -8.36 -12.67 -6.98
CA ALA A 22 -7.70 -13.93 -7.30
C ALA A 22 -8.39 -14.66 -8.45
N GLU A 23 -9.73 -14.67 -8.48
CA GLU A 23 -10.50 -15.31 -9.56
C GLU A 23 -10.30 -14.61 -10.91
N CYS A 24 -10.37 -13.27 -10.94
CA CYS A 24 -10.09 -12.50 -12.17
C CYS A 24 -8.70 -12.81 -12.71
N THR A 25 -7.68 -12.81 -11.83
CA THR A 25 -6.30 -13.11 -12.24
C THR A 25 -6.14 -14.56 -12.65
N ARG A 26 -6.78 -15.50 -11.94
CA ARG A 26 -6.80 -16.94 -12.30
C ARG A 26 -7.34 -17.17 -13.70
N GLN A 27 -8.44 -16.50 -14.07
CA GLN A 27 -9.01 -16.58 -15.40
C GLN A 27 -8.04 -16.04 -16.46
N LEU A 28 -7.41 -14.89 -16.22
CA LEU A 28 -6.41 -14.33 -17.14
C LEU A 28 -5.21 -15.26 -17.31
N VAL A 29 -4.69 -15.84 -16.23
CA VAL A 29 -3.60 -16.84 -16.28
C VAL A 29 -4.03 -18.07 -17.07
N SER A 30 -5.24 -18.60 -16.84
CA SER A 30 -5.74 -19.79 -17.54
C SER A 30 -5.91 -19.61 -19.06
N MET A 31 -6.06 -18.37 -19.52
CA MET A 31 -6.14 -18.04 -20.96
C MET A 31 -4.77 -17.90 -21.62
N ALA A 32 -3.68 -17.86 -20.85
CA ALA A 32 -2.34 -17.74 -21.40
C ALA A 32 -1.86 -19.09 -21.95
N GLN A 33 -1.27 -19.05 -23.15
CA GLN A 33 -0.77 -20.25 -23.83
C GLN A 33 0.71 -20.49 -23.49
N THR A 34 0.99 -20.80 -22.21
CA THR A 34 2.35 -21.05 -21.72
C THR A 34 2.39 -22.34 -20.89
N PRO A 35 3.53 -23.09 -20.89
CA PRO A 35 3.63 -24.36 -20.19
C PRO A 35 3.38 -24.26 -18.66
N ILE A 36 3.71 -23.12 -18.04
CA ILE A 36 3.58 -22.97 -16.60
C ILE A 36 2.12 -23.07 -16.13
N VAL A 37 1.17 -22.71 -16.99
CA VAL A 37 -0.27 -22.72 -16.66
C VAL A 37 -0.73 -24.13 -16.26
N GLU A 38 -0.22 -25.17 -16.92
CA GLU A 38 -0.61 -26.56 -16.62
C GLU A 38 0.03 -27.10 -15.33
N LEU A 39 1.03 -26.40 -14.80
CA LEU A 39 1.81 -26.84 -13.63
C LEU A 39 1.38 -26.17 -12.33
N LEU A 40 0.48 -25.16 -12.39
CA LEU A 40 0.04 -24.39 -11.24
C LEU A 40 -0.99 -25.14 -10.38
N ASP A 41 -0.95 -24.89 -9.09
CA ASP A 41 -2.04 -25.27 -8.17
C ASP A 41 -3.17 -24.23 -8.23
N TYR A 42 -4.19 -24.51 -9.02
CA TYR A 42 -5.37 -23.64 -9.16
C TYR A 42 -6.26 -23.55 -7.92
N SER A 43 -6.07 -24.42 -6.92
CA SER A 43 -6.78 -24.33 -5.65
C SER A 43 -6.15 -23.33 -4.68
N ASN A 44 -4.91 -22.93 -4.92
CA ASN A 44 -4.18 -21.99 -4.09
C ASN A 44 -4.39 -20.55 -4.56
N GLU A 45 -5.30 -19.81 -3.91
CA GLU A 45 -5.61 -18.41 -4.24
C GLU A 45 -4.39 -17.48 -4.17
N THR A 46 -3.40 -17.79 -3.31
CA THR A 46 -2.23 -16.92 -3.14
C THR A 46 -1.33 -16.87 -4.37
N VAL A 47 -1.42 -17.85 -5.27
CA VAL A 47 -0.74 -17.84 -6.57
C VAL A 47 -1.22 -16.65 -7.39
N PHE A 48 -2.53 -16.42 -7.40
CA PHE A 48 -3.22 -15.47 -8.26
C PHE A 48 -3.30 -14.05 -7.62
N LEU A 49 -2.85 -13.90 -6.38
CA LEU A 49 -2.68 -12.62 -5.69
C LEU A 49 -1.21 -12.14 -5.69
N GLU A 50 -0.38 -12.66 -6.58
CA GLU A 50 0.99 -12.16 -6.78
C GLU A 50 0.92 -10.74 -7.38
N PRO A 51 1.48 -9.71 -6.73
CA PRO A 51 1.36 -8.32 -7.17
C PRO A 51 1.82 -8.06 -8.60
N THR A 52 2.84 -8.79 -9.05
CA THR A 52 3.39 -8.64 -10.39
C THR A 52 2.41 -9.09 -11.49
N LEU A 53 1.46 -10.00 -11.19
CA LEU A 53 0.43 -10.41 -12.14
C LEU A 53 -0.52 -9.29 -12.50
N PHE A 54 -0.91 -8.45 -11.51
CA PHE A 54 -1.78 -7.31 -11.76
C PHE A 54 -1.14 -6.32 -12.74
N THR A 55 0.16 -6.05 -12.53
CA THR A 55 0.91 -5.19 -13.43
C THR A 55 1.09 -5.82 -14.82
N PHE A 56 1.35 -7.13 -14.87
CA PHE A 56 1.53 -7.86 -16.12
C PHE A 56 0.27 -7.81 -16.99
N PHE A 57 -0.89 -8.13 -16.43
CA PHE A 57 -2.15 -8.13 -17.18
C PHE A 57 -2.73 -6.73 -17.42
N GLY A 58 -2.36 -5.75 -16.62
CA GLY A 58 -2.71 -4.34 -16.82
C GLY A 58 -2.05 -3.70 -18.04
N ARG A 59 -1.11 -4.38 -18.71
CA ARG A 59 -0.32 -3.86 -19.83
C ARG A 59 -0.54 -4.68 -21.08
N ARG A 60 -0.50 -3.98 -22.23
CA ARG A 60 -0.64 -4.63 -23.55
C ARG A 60 0.64 -5.34 -23.99
N GLU A 61 1.80 -4.85 -23.59
CA GLU A 61 3.10 -5.41 -23.99
C GLU A 61 4.04 -5.45 -22.78
N SER A 62 4.56 -6.64 -22.49
CA SER A 62 5.58 -6.87 -21.48
C SER A 62 6.62 -7.82 -22.02
N LYS A 63 7.90 -7.56 -21.73
CA LYS A 63 9.00 -8.49 -21.99
C LYS A 63 9.14 -9.51 -20.84
N VAL A 64 8.62 -9.19 -19.65
CA VAL A 64 8.54 -10.14 -18.52
C VAL A 64 7.56 -11.24 -18.88
N THR A 65 7.87 -12.49 -18.53
CA THR A 65 7.06 -13.66 -18.87
C THR A 65 6.25 -14.16 -17.67
N LEU A 66 5.18 -14.89 -17.92
CA LEU A 66 4.40 -15.52 -16.84
C LEU A 66 5.22 -16.57 -16.08
N GLU A 67 6.10 -17.29 -16.79
CA GLU A 67 7.02 -18.25 -16.18
C GLU A 67 7.92 -17.56 -15.15
N GLN A 68 8.49 -16.40 -15.50
CA GLN A 68 9.30 -15.60 -14.58
C GLN A 68 8.52 -15.19 -13.33
N ILE A 69 7.27 -14.79 -13.49
CA ILE A 69 6.43 -14.33 -12.38
C ILE A 69 5.99 -15.48 -11.48
N LEU A 70 5.64 -16.62 -12.08
CA LEU A 70 4.97 -17.72 -11.40
C LEU A 70 5.88 -18.88 -11.04
N TYR A 71 7.16 -18.87 -11.45
CA TYR A 71 8.11 -19.95 -11.18
C TYR A 71 8.19 -20.36 -9.70
N ALA A 72 8.21 -19.37 -8.82
CA ALA A 72 8.24 -19.60 -7.37
C ALA A 72 6.96 -20.23 -6.80
N LYS A 73 5.86 -20.12 -7.55
CA LYS A 73 4.53 -20.62 -7.15
C LYS A 73 4.27 -22.05 -7.55
N LEU A 74 5.17 -22.65 -8.33
CA LEU A 74 5.05 -24.05 -8.73
C LEU A 74 5.15 -24.97 -7.50
N PRO A 75 4.24 -25.95 -7.35
CA PRO A 75 4.33 -26.97 -6.30
C PRO A 75 5.64 -27.79 -6.41
N ASP A 76 6.02 -28.09 -7.65
CA ASP A 76 7.28 -28.72 -7.98
C ASP A 76 8.00 -27.93 -9.09
N ARG A 77 9.04 -27.19 -8.74
CA ARG A 77 9.82 -26.38 -9.66
C ARG A 77 10.65 -27.20 -10.63
N SER A 78 10.94 -28.46 -10.33
CA SER A 78 11.66 -29.35 -11.23
C SER A 78 10.83 -29.75 -12.48
N SER A 79 9.51 -29.57 -12.41
CA SER A 79 8.61 -29.80 -13.55
C SER A 79 8.79 -28.78 -14.69
N LEU A 80 9.41 -27.63 -14.40
CA LEU A 80 9.76 -26.60 -15.39
C LEU A 80 11.28 -26.43 -15.43
N ALA A 81 11.96 -27.32 -16.19
CA ALA A 81 13.41 -27.36 -16.23
C ALA A 81 14.05 -26.12 -16.86
N THR A 82 13.34 -25.47 -17.79
CA THR A 82 13.81 -24.24 -18.47
C THR A 82 12.63 -23.31 -18.71
N PHE A 83 12.86 -22.00 -18.61
CA PHE A 83 11.86 -21.00 -18.94
C PHE A 83 12.51 -19.70 -19.44
N ALA A 84 11.74 -18.90 -20.17
CA ALA A 84 12.15 -17.58 -20.61
C ALA A 84 11.97 -16.55 -19.49
N ALA A 85 12.94 -15.67 -19.30
CA ALA A 85 12.85 -14.57 -18.36
C ALA A 85 13.51 -13.31 -18.90
N TYR A 86 12.97 -12.15 -18.59
CA TYR A 86 13.52 -10.86 -19.00
C TYR A 86 14.55 -10.38 -17.99
N ALA A 87 15.77 -10.14 -18.45
CA ALA A 87 16.83 -9.44 -17.73
C ALA A 87 16.72 -7.94 -17.99
N ASP A 88 16.70 -7.15 -16.93
CA ASP A 88 16.64 -5.70 -17.03
C ASP A 88 17.94 -5.07 -17.58
N HIS A 89 18.01 -3.73 -17.61
CA HIS A 89 19.17 -2.99 -18.08
C HIS A 89 20.46 -3.26 -17.26
N GLY A 90 20.33 -3.72 -16.02
CA GLY A 90 21.44 -4.14 -15.13
C GLY A 90 21.75 -5.64 -15.24
N GLY A 91 21.06 -6.38 -16.10
CA GLY A 91 21.20 -7.83 -16.18
C GLY A 91 20.54 -8.59 -15.01
N LEU A 92 19.61 -7.95 -14.31
CA LEU A 92 18.87 -8.56 -13.21
C LEU A 92 17.56 -9.18 -13.70
N ILE A 93 17.28 -10.39 -13.25
CA ILE A 93 16.00 -11.08 -13.40
C ILE A 93 15.37 -11.16 -12.03
N TYR A 94 14.23 -10.50 -11.86
CA TYR A 94 13.45 -10.63 -10.64
C TYR A 94 12.54 -11.86 -10.71
N LEU A 95 12.67 -12.75 -9.74
CA LEU A 95 11.80 -13.90 -9.52
C LEU A 95 11.00 -13.67 -8.23
N PRO A 96 9.69 -13.35 -8.30
CA PRO A 96 8.87 -13.09 -7.11
C PRO A 96 9.03 -14.19 -6.07
N GLN A 97 9.16 -13.79 -4.79
CA GLN A 97 9.37 -14.65 -3.62
C GLN A 97 10.71 -15.40 -3.55
N LEU A 98 11.48 -15.48 -4.63
CA LEU A 98 12.82 -16.11 -4.61
C LEU A 98 13.94 -15.07 -4.47
N GLY A 99 13.91 -14.04 -5.29
CA GLY A 99 14.94 -13.02 -5.32
C GLY A 99 15.38 -12.63 -6.73
N TYR A 100 16.66 -12.34 -6.87
CA TYR A 100 17.23 -11.81 -8.11
C TYR A 100 18.32 -12.74 -8.64
N LEU A 101 18.27 -13.03 -9.94
CA LEU A 101 19.35 -13.66 -10.68
C LEU A 101 20.12 -12.59 -11.44
N THR A 102 21.46 -12.71 -11.49
CA THR A 102 22.30 -11.86 -12.31
C THR A 102 22.72 -12.61 -13.57
N THR A 103 22.66 -11.93 -14.72
CA THR A 103 23.11 -12.46 -16.01
C THR A 103 24.10 -11.51 -16.67
N ASP A 104 24.86 -12.03 -17.64
CA ASP A 104 25.80 -11.23 -18.44
C ASP A 104 25.10 -10.45 -19.58
N THR A 105 23.80 -10.68 -19.76
CA THR A 105 22.98 -10.03 -20.79
C THR A 105 21.97 -9.08 -20.15
N SER A 106 21.76 -7.92 -20.77
CA SER A 106 20.81 -6.89 -20.32
C SER A 106 19.75 -6.59 -21.39
N ASP A 107 18.61 -6.03 -20.94
CA ASP A 107 17.49 -5.59 -21.78
C ASP A 107 16.98 -6.68 -22.76
N SER A 108 17.09 -7.93 -22.39
CA SER A 108 16.78 -9.07 -23.28
C SER A 108 16.08 -10.21 -22.52
N VAL A 109 15.36 -11.01 -23.28
CA VAL A 109 14.82 -12.28 -22.80
C VAL A 109 15.91 -13.35 -22.89
N VAL A 110 16.18 -14.01 -21.77
CA VAL A 110 17.16 -15.09 -21.64
C VAL A 110 16.48 -16.37 -21.22
N THR A 111 17.10 -17.51 -21.53
CA THR A 111 16.65 -18.81 -21.02
C THR A 111 17.25 -19.03 -19.63
N VAL A 112 16.40 -19.24 -18.64
CA VAL A 112 16.79 -19.66 -17.30
C VAL A 112 16.68 -21.17 -17.23
N ASP A 113 17.76 -21.82 -16.89
CA ASP A 113 17.89 -23.27 -16.70
C ASP A 113 18.54 -23.59 -15.35
N SER A 114 18.83 -24.88 -15.12
CA SER A 114 19.49 -25.33 -13.89
C SER A 114 20.86 -24.67 -13.66
N ASP A 115 21.60 -24.36 -14.73
CA ASP A 115 22.94 -23.79 -14.63
C ASP A 115 22.86 -22.30 -14.24
N VAL A 116 21.90 -21.57 -14.80
CA VAL A 116 21.61 -20.18 -14.40
C VAL A 116 21.14 -20.12 -12.95
N LEU A 117 20.21 -21.01 -12.55
CA LEU A 117 19.73 -21.10 -11.16
C LEU A 117 20.84 -21.50 -10.17
N ALA A 118 21.77 -22.35 -10.59
CA ALA A 118 22.91 -22.80 -9.77
C ALA A 118 23.94 -21.69 -9.51
N ARG A 119 23.99 -20.62 -10.33
CA ARG A 119 24.83 -19.42 -10.06
C ARG A 119 24.42 -18.68 -8.79
N GLY A 120 23.24 -18.96 -8.28
CA GLY A 120 22.70 -18.45 -7.04
C GLY A 120 21.69 -17.32 -7.25
N ILE A 121 20.63 -17.41 -6.49
CA ILE A 121 19.61 -16.36 -6.39
C ILE A 121 19.98 -15.49 -5.19
N SER A 122 20.21 -14.19 -5.39
CA SER A 122 20.32 -13.26 -4.28
C SER A 122 18.95 -13.15 -3.61
N GLY A 123 18.88 -13.48 -2.32
CA GLY A 123 17.61 -13.55 -1.60
C GLY A 123 16.92 -12.21 -1.49
N LEU A 124 15.61 -12.25 -1.41
CA LEU A 124 14.80 -11.09 -1.04
C LEU A 124 15.08 -10.70 0.41
N ARG A 125 15.14 -9.41 0.67
CA ARG A 125 15.01 -8.91 2.03
C ARG A 125 13.54 -9.00 2.45
N ARG A 126 13.29 -9.48 3.65
CA ARG A 126 11.93 -9.65 4.19
C ARG A 126 11.81 -9.00 5.55
N VAL A 127 10.62 -8.48 5.81
CA VAL A 127 10.23 -7.88 7.08
C VAL A 127 8.96 -8.56 7.61
N CYS A 128 8.52 -8.19 8.79
CA CYS A 128 7.31 -8.71 9.40
C CYS A 128 7.34 -10.24 9.51
N ASN A 129 8.39 -10.78 10.15
CA ASN A 129 8.59 -12.24 10.29
C ASN A 129 8.55 -12.96 8.94
N SER A 130 9.19 -12.40 7.93
CA SER A 130 9.27 -12.94 6.57
C SER A 130 7.93 -13.01 5.81
N ARG A 131 6.94 -12.24 6.22
CA ARG A 131 5.61 -12.19 5.56
C ARG A 131 5.54 -11.18 4.43
N ILE A 132 6.39 -10.15 4.44
CA ILE A 132 6.43 -9.04 3.48
C ILE A 132 7.78 -8.99 2.79
N ASP A 133 7.77 -9.02 1.46
CA ASP A 133 8.97 -8.85 0.64
C ASP A 133 9.30 -7.35 0.49
N LEU A 134 10.56 -6.96 0.68
CA LEU A 134 11.07 -5.65 0.29
C LEU A 134 11.65 -5.71 -1.11
N CYS A 135 11.19 -4.83 -2.01
CA CYS A 135 11.76 -4.69 -3.34
C CYS A 135 13.18 -4.13 -3.23
N MET A 136 14.19 -4.88 -3.70
CA MET A 136 15.59 -4.48 -3.68
C MET A 136 16.01 -3.70 -4.92
N ALA A 137 15.29 -3.88 -6.02
CA ALA A 137 15.53 -3.21 -7.30
C ALA A 137 14.22 -2.94 -8.03
N SER A 138 14.26 -2.04 -9.01
CA SER A 138 13.11 -1.73 -9.84
C SER A 138 12.75 -2.92 -10.74
N ASP A 139 11.58 -3.51 -10.50
CA ASP A 139 10.97 -4.47 -11.42
C ASP A 139 10.57 -3.74 -12.71
N PRO A 140 10.93 -4.24 -13.90
CA PRO A 140 10.52 -3.64 -15.17
C PRO A 140 9.02 -3.41 -15.31
N LEU A 141 8.19 -4.25 -14.66
CA LEU A 141 6.74 -4.08 -14.64
C LEU A 141 6.29 -2.91 -13.76
N LEU A 142 7.06 -2.52 -12.75
CA LEU A 142 6.71 -1.41 -11.86
C LEU A 142 7.14 -0.04 -12.41
N ARG A 143 8.08 0.00 -13.36
CA ARG A 143 8.60 1.26 -13.92
C ARG A 143 7.54 2.29 -14.28
N PRO A 144 6.49 1.96 -15.06
CA PRO A 144 5.49 2.95 -15.44
C PRO A 144 4.51 3.32 -14.32
N ILE A 145 4.49 2.58 -13.22
CA ILE A 145 3.76 2.97 -12.01
C ILE A 145 4.60 3.98 -11.21
N LEU A 146 5.94 3.88 -11.32
CA LEU A 146 6.91 4.77 -10.67
C LEU A 146 7.33 5.94 -11.57
N GLN A 147 6.52 6.33 -12.55
CA GLN A 147 6.76 7.53 -13.36
C GLN A 147 6.03 8.73 -12.76
N ASP A 148 6.72 9.85 -12.68
CA ASP A 148 6.09 11.12 -12.31
C ASP A 148 5.28 11.73 -13.48
N ALA A 149 4.65 12.88 -13.24
CA ALA A 149 3.86 13.60 -14.24
C ALA A 149 4.67 14.06 -15.48
N ASP A 150 5.99 14.12 -15.36
CA ASP A 150 6.92 14.50 -16.43
C ASP A 150 7.56 13.25 -17.07
N GLU A 151 6.99 12.06 -16.85
CA GLU A 151 7.48 10.76 -17.34
C GLU A 151 8.90 10.40 -16.87
N GLN A 152 9.39 11.07 -15.81
CA GLN A 152 10.67 10.71 -15.21
C GLN A 152 10.52 9.46 -14.35
N GLU A 153 11.36 8.46 -14.62
CA GLU A 153 11.36 7.21 -13.90
C GLU A 153 11.93 7.43 -12.49
N THR A 154 11.12 7.15 -11.49
CA THR A 154 11.56 6.99 -10.10
C THR A 154 12.01 5.55 -9.88
N ARG A 155 13.18 5.36 -9.28
CA ARG A 155 13.75 4.01 -9.08
C ARG A 155 13.67 3.60 -7.63
N ILE A 156 13.49 2.28 -7.45
CA ILE A 156 13.75 1.64 -6.17
C ILE A 156 15.27 1.57 -6.02
N GLU A 157 15.78 2.07 -4.90
CA GLU A 157 17.20 2.16 -4.63
C GLU A 157 17.59 1.18 -3.53
N GLU A 158 18.55 0.31 -3.80
CA GLU A 158 19.03 -0.71 -2.86
C GLU A 158 19.53 -0.09 -1.54
N ASP A 159 20.23 1.05 -1.59
CA ASP A 159 20.68 1.76 -0.41
C ASP A 159 19.54 2.28 0.47
N ALA A 160 18.41 2.68 -0.13
CA ALA A 160 17.21 3.04 0.62
C ALA A 160 16.64 1.81 1.36
N VAL A 161 16.62 0.66 0.71
CA VAL A 161 16.18 -0.59 1.33
C VAL A 161 17.12 -1.00 2.46
N GLU A 162 18.44 -0.94 2.25
CA GLU A 162 19.43 -1.25 3.30
C GLU A 162 19.27 -0.33 4.51
N HIS A 163 19.09 0.98 4.27
CA HIS A 163 18.99 1.98 5.33
C HIS A 163 17.70 1.87 6.14
N TYR A 164 16.56 1.69 5.46
CA TYR A 164 15.24 1.84 6.09
C TYR A 164 14.54 0.51 6.41
N SER A 165 15.04 -0.63 5.97
CA SER A 165 14.38 -1.93 6.20
C SER A 165 14.09 -2.24 7.66
N VAL A 166 15.02 -1.90 8.57
CA VAL A 166 14.84 -2.07 10.02
C VAL A 166 13.72 -1.15 10.55
N GLY A 167 13.60 0.07 10.01
CA GLY A 167 12.52 1.01 10.35
C GLY A 167 11.15 0.47 9.92
N VAL A 168 11.07 -0.06 8.70
CA VAL A 168 9.84 -0.71 8.18
C VAL A 168 9.46 -1.93 9.02
N ASP A 169 10.43 -2.78 9.35
CA ASP A 169 10.19 -3.98 10.17
C ASP A 169 9.65 -3.62 11.56
N ARG A 170 10.31 -2.67 12.24
CA ARG A 170 9.87 -2.16 13.54
C ARG A 170 8.49 -1.51 13.49
N ALA A 171 8.14 -0.83 12.39
CA ALA A 171 6.82 -0.23 12.26
C ALA A 171 5.73 -1.30 12.16
N PHE A 172 5.93 -2.37 11.39
CA PHE A 172 5.02 -3.51 11.38
C PHE A 172 4.91 -4.17 12.76
N GLU A 173 6.02 -4.40 13.46
CA GLU A 173 6.01 -4.91 14.82
C GLU A 173 5.25 -3.98 15.78
N THR A 174 5.44 -2.68 15.64
CA THR A 174 4.75 -1.68 16.45
C THR A 174 3.25 -1.73 16.21
N ILE A 175 2.79 -1.69 14.94
CA ILE A 175 1.36 -1.81 14.61
C ILE A 175 0.80 -3.11 15.16
N GLY A 176 1.50 -4.24 14.97
CA GLY A 176 1.07 -5.56 15.48
C GLY A 176 0.90 -5.60 16.98
N ARG A 177 1.76 -4.92 17.73
CA ARG A 177 1.70 -4.83 19.19
C ARG A 177 0.59 -3.91 19.69
N VAL A 178 0.41 -2.73 19.08
CA VAL A 178 -0.51 -1.71 19.60
C VAL A 178 -1.91 -1.82 19.00
N ALA A 179 -2.06 -2.32 17.78
CA ALA A 179 -3.32 -2.42 17.03
C ALA A 179 -3.40 -3.77 16.27
N PRO A 180 -3.47 -4.91 16.96
CA PRO A 180 -3.34 -6.24 16.35
C PRO A 180 -4.40 -6.52 15.28
N LEU A 181 -5.65 -6.07 15.44
CA LEU A 181 -6.69 -6.28 14.45
C LEU A 181 -6.42 -5.47 13.17
N LEU A 182 -5.98 -4.22 13.30
CA LEU A 182 -5.52 -3.43 12.14
C LEU A 182 -4.35 -4.15 11.44
N PHE A 183 -3.35 -4.58 12.18
CA PHE A 183 -2.20 -5.30 11.66
C PHE A 183 -2.60 -6.53 10.81
N GLU A 184 -3.49 -7.37 11.32
CA GLU A 184 -3.96 -8.56 10.59
C GLU A 184 -4.72 -8.18 9.31
N CYS A 185 -5.56 -7.12 9.34
CA CYS A 185 -6.23 -6.62 8.14
C CYS A 185 -5.23 -6.13 7.08
N LEU A 186 -4.21 -5.37 7.48
CA LEU A 186 -3.18 -4.88 6.57
C LEU A 186 -2.34 -6.01 5.97
N LEU A 187 -1.92 -6.98 6.80
CA LEU A 187 -1.15 -8.13 6.34
C LEU A 187 -1.93 -9.10 5.44
N ALA A 188 -3.24 -9.16 5.60
CA ALA A 188 -4.07 -10.02 4.75
C ALA A 188 -3.99 -9.62 3.26
N VAL A 189 -3.75 -8.34 2.97
CA VAL A 189 -3.78 -7.79 1.62
C VAL A 189 -2.39 -7.37 1.10
N THR A 190 -1.43 -7.11 2.00
CA THR A 190 -0.09 -6.63 1.61
C THR A 190 0.87 -7.80 1.46
N ARG A 191 1.64 -7.79 0.37
CA ARG A 191 2.65 -8.81 0.06
C ARG A 191 4.04 -8.22 -0.07
N ARG A 192 4.11 -6.93 -0.44
CA ARG A 192 5.35 -6.27 -0.82
C ARG A 192 5.36 -4.81 -0.37
N VAL A 193 6.55 -4.32 -0.03
CA VAL A 193 6.84 -2.90 0.16
C VAL A 193 7.96 -2.50 -0.78
N ALA A 194 7.79 -1.39 -1.48
CA ALA A 194 8.78 -0.78 -2.35
C ALA A 194 9.18 0.58 -1.76
N LEU A 195 10.48 0.78 -1.49
CA LEU A 195 11.02 2.04 -0.99
C LEU A 195 11.65 2.81 -2.15
N PHE A 196 11.26 4.06 -2.33
CA PHE A 196 11.80 4.91 -3.39
C PHE A 196 12.03 6.33 -2.88
N ARG A 197 12.78 7.14 -3.65
CA ARG A 197 12.98 8.57 -3.38
C ARG A 197 12.47 9.39 -4.55
N SER A 198 11.60 10.35 -4.27
CA SER A 198 11.11 11.29 -5.27
C SER A 198 10.73 12.62 -4.60
N GLU A 199 11.05 13.73 -5.27
CA GLU A 199 10.59 15.06 -4.85
C GLU A 199 9.16 15.35 -5.34
N LYS A 200 8.69 14.62 -6.36
CA LYS A 200 7.41 14.89 -7.03
C LYS A 200 6.35 13.85 -6.73
N LEU A 201 6.75 12.59 -6.53
CA LEU A 201 5.83 11.48 -6.30
C LEU A 201 5.76 11.20 -4.80
N GLY A 202 4.58 11.32 -4.19
CA GLY A 202 4.34 10.90 -2.80
C GLY A 202 4.31 9.39 -2.65
N SER A 203 4.18 8.90 -1.41
CA SER A 203 3.85 7.49 -1.17
C SER A 203 2.47 7.16 -1.74
N PHE A 204 2.29 5.94 -2.23
CA PHE A 204 1.03 5.51 -2.85
C PHE A 204 0.86 3.99 -2.83
N ALA A 205 -0.35 3.54 -3.15
CA ALA A 205 -0.65 2.18 -3.58
C ALA A 205 -1.59 2.23 -4.80
N ASP A 206 -1.43 1.29 -5.72
CA ASP A 206 -2.21 1.22 -6.95
C ASP A 206 -2.76 -0.18 -7.17
N ILE A 207 -4.01 -0.27 -7.62
CA ILE A 207 -4.65 -1.55 -7.98
C ILE A 207 -3.91 -2.27 -9.12
N ALA A 208 -3.21 -1.54 -9.98
CA ALA A 208 -2.35 -2.11 -11.02
C ALA A 208 -1.13 -2.87 -10.46
N ALA A 209 -0.80 -2.70 -9.18
CA ALA A 209 0.19 -3.48 -8.45
C ALA A 209 -0.38 -3.94 -7.10
N HIS A 210 -1.63 -4.43 -7.11
CA HIS A 210 -2.34 -4.81 -5.89
C HIS A 210 -1.48 -5.69 -4.99
N GLY A 211 -1.44 -5.35 -3.71
CA GLY A 211 -0.55 -6.03 -2.75
C GLY A 211 0.81 -5.38 -2.56
N THR A 212 1.14 -4.29 -3.28
CA THR A 212 2.38 -3.52 -3.11
C THR A 212 2.09 -2.14 -2.52
N ALA A 213 2.73 -1.81 -1.40
CA ALA A 213 2.78 -0.46 -0.83
C ALA A 213 4.08 0.24 -1.29
N PHE A 214 3.96 1.43 -1.87
CA PHE A 214 5.07 2.25 -2.34
C PHE A 214 5.30 3.40 -1.36
N LEU A 215 6.46 3.42 -0.68
CA LEU A 215 6.79 4.42 0.33
C LEU A 215 7.90 5.34 -0.16
N ASN A 216 7.61 6.63 -0.21
CA ASN A 216 8.61 7.63 -0.53
C ASN A 216 9.42 8.00 0.71
N VAL A 217 10.69 7.66 0.72
CA VAL A 217 11.64 7.91 1.82
C VAL A 217 12.49 9.17 1.59
N ALA A 218 12.01 10.12 0.82
CA ALA A 218 12.59 11.44 0.64
C ALA A 218 11.61 12.52 1.15
N PRO A 219 12.11 13.57 1.82
CA PRO A 219 13.47 13.76 2.32
C PRO A 219 13.74 12.97 3.62
N PRO A 220 15.02 12.75 4.00
CA PRO A 220 15.37 11.93 5.17
C PRO A 220 14.84 12.44 6.51
N ASP A 221 14.65 13.76 6.68
CA ASP A 221 14.09 14.38 7.89
C ASP A 221 12.61 14.06 8.11
N VAL A 222 11.90 13.62 7.06
CA VAL A 222 10.50 13.17 7.14
C VAL A 222 10.43 11.69 7.52
N THR A 223 11.46 10.90 7.18
CA THR A 223 11.47 9.44 7.25
C THR A 223 11.91 8.96 8.63
N THR A 224 10.99 9.01 9.57
CA THR A 224 11.18 8.56 10.97
C THR A 224 10.51 7.19 11.20
N GLU A 225 10.72 6.59 12.36
CA GLU A 225 9.99 5.37 12.75
C GLU A 225 8.47 5.62 12.86
N VAL A 226 8.07 6.81 13.31
CA VAL A 226 6.65 7.21 13.38
C VAL A 226 6.08 7.40 11.97
N PHE A 227 6.87 7.95 11.03
CA PHE A 227 6.50 8.02 9.62
C PHE A 227 6.12 6.64 9.08
N PHE A 228 6.95 5.62 9.31
CA PHE A 228 6.64 4.28 8.81
C PHE A 228 5.38 3.69 9.41
N VAL A 229 5.07 3.94 10.68
CA VAL A 229 3.80 3.49 11.28
C VAL A 229 2.61 4.14 10.59
N GLU A 230 2.66 5.46 10.38
CA GLU A 230 1.62 6.22 9.70
C GLU A 230 1.47 5.78 8.24
N ASP A 231 2.58 5.77 7.48
CA ASP A 231 2.54 5.55 6.04
C ASP A 231 2.24 4.10 5.68
N LEU A 232 2.65 3.11 6.49
CA LEU A 232 2.21 1.73 6.33
C LEU A 232 0.70 1.58 6.60
N ALA A 233 0.17 2.22 7.65
CA ALA A 233 -1.28 2.22 7.88
C ALA A 233 -2.03 2.87 6.71
N HIS A 234 -1.47 3.93 6.12
CA HIS A 234 -1.99 4.64 4.96
C HIS A 234 -1.95 3.78 3.69
N GLN A 235 -0.75 3.37 3.24
CA GLN A 235 -0.60 2.71 1.94
C GLN A 235 -1.13 1.27 1.93
N CYS A 236 -0.92 0.49 3.00
CA CYS A 236 -1.57 -0.80 3.14
C CYS A 236 -3.09 -0.64 3.31
N GLY A 237 -3.54 0.47 3.90
CA GLY A 237 -4.95 0.87 3.95
C GLY A 237 -5.57 1.08 2.56
N HIS A 238 -4.83 1.68 1.63
CA HIS A 238 -5.25 1.81 0.24
C HIS A 238 -5.42 0.44 -0.43
N ILE A 239 -4.51 -0.50 -0.21
CA ILE A 239 -4.62 -1.87 -0.72
C ILE A 239 -5.86 -2.56 -0.14
N LEU A 240 -6.05 -2.42 1.18
CA LEU A 240 -7.19 -3.00 1.90
C LEU A 240 -8.54 -2.46 1.40
N PHE A 241 -8.63 -1.14 1.20
CA PHE A 241 -9.83 -0.52 0.66
C PHE A 241 -10.13 -0.97 -0.77
N SER A 242 -9.10 -1.07 -1.61
CA SER A 242 -9.25 -1.55 -2.98
C SER A 242 -9.73 -3.00 -3.03
N ALA A 243 -9.26 -3.86 -2.12
CA ALA A 243 -9.77 -5.21 -1.98
C ALA A 243 -11.22 -5.22 -1.49
N MET A 244 -11.53 -4.46 -0.44
CA MET A 244 -12.88 -4.38 0.14
C MET A 244 -13.90 -3.89 -0.89
N THR A 245 -13.53 -2.88 -1.69
CA THR A 245 -14.42 -2.22 -2.66
C THR A 245 -14.19 -2.71 -4.10
N MET A 246 -13.72 -3.94 -4.29
CA MET A 246 -13.50 -4.50 -5.63
C MET A 246 -14.75 -4.40 -6.50
N ASN A 247 -15.91 -4.70 -5.94
CA ASN A 247 -17.21 -4.37 -6.53
C ASN A 247 -17.70 -3.03 -5.97
N ARG A 248 -17.42 -1.93 -6.69
CA ARG A 248 -17.75 -0.57 -6.25
C ARG A 248 -19.25 -0.32 -6.12
N GLU A 249 -20.06 -1.04 -6.87
CA GLU A 249 -21.53 -0.92 -6.85
C GLU A 249 -22.13 -1.41 -5.51
N ASP A 250 -21.43 -2.23 -4.76
CA ASP A 250 -21.85 -2.62 -3.41
C ASP A 250 -21.76 -1.45 -2.41
N TYR A 251 -20.96 -0.42 -2.71
CA TYR A 251 -20.70 0.74 -1.85
C TYR A 251 -21.25 2.05 -2.40
N LEU A 252 -21.23 2.22 -3.73
CA LEU A 252 -21.63 3.46 -4.41
C LEU A 252 -22.81 3.21 -5.35
N ARG A 253 -23.82 4.09 -5.30
CA ARG A 253 -24.92 4.12 -6.26
C ARG A 253 -24.61 5.00 -7.47
N ALA A 254 -23.75 6.01 -7.27
CA ALA A 254 -23.29 6.89 -8.33
C ALA A 254 -22.02 6.35 -8.99
N SER A 255 -21.68 6.90 -10.16
CA SER A 255 -20.40 6.60 -10.78
C SER A 255 -19.24 6.94 -9.83
N PRO A 256 -18.29 6.02 -9.64
CA PRO A 256 -17.11 6.26 -8.81
C PRO A 256 -16.30 7.50 -9.23
N THR A 257 -16.32 7.82 -10.53
CA THR A 257 -15.60 8.95 -11.14
C THR A 257 -16.39 10.26 -11.13
N THR A 258 -17.53 10.33 -10.44
CA THR A 258 -18.28 11.59 -10.28
C THR A 258 -17.43 12.61 -9.53
N PRO A 259 -17.12 13.79 -10.14
CA PRO A 259 -16.29 14.80 -9.48
C PRO A 259 -16.97 15.31 -8.18
N LEU A 260 -16.26 15.23 -7.07
CA LEU A 260 -16.78 15.65 -5.75
C LEU A 260 -17.14 17.14 -5.73
N LYS A 261 -16.39 17.99 -6.45
CA LYS A 261 -16.69 19.42 -6.63
C LYS A 261 -18.10 19.68 -7.16
N GLN A 262 -18.62 18.84 -8.06
CA GLN A 262 -19.98 19.01 -8.62
C GLN A 262 -21.07 18.82 -7.55
N LEU A 263 -20.78 18.10 -6.51
CA LEU A 263 -21.70 17.74 -5.44
C LEU A 263 -21.60 18.66 -4.23
N THR A 264 -20.37 19.08 -3.90
CA THR A 264 -20.11 19.93 -2.72
C THR A 264 -20.03 21.41 -3.04
N GLY A 265 -19.81 21.79 -4.31
CA GLY A 265 -19.49 23.17 -4.70
C GLY A 265 -18.16 23.69 -4.21
N ALA A 266 -17.31 22.85 -3.62
CA ALA A 266 -16.02 23.25 -3.04
C ALA A 266 -15.01 23.60 -4.14
N ASP A 267 -14.59 24.87 -4.18
CA ASP A 267 -13.67 25.42 -5.21
C ASP A 267 -12.29 24.87 -5.03
N GLY A 268 -11.75 24.03 -4.95
CA GLY A 268 -10.39 23.46 -4.80
C GLY A 268 -10.40 21.95 -4.81
N GLU A 269 -11.59 21.36 -4.67
CA GLU A 269 -11.71 19.91 -4.68
C GLU A 269 -11.56 19.39 -6.12
N ARG A 270 -10.61 18.47 -6.31
CA ARG A 270 -10.29 17.88 -7.62
C ARG A 270 -10.55 16.38 -7.67
N ARG A 271 -10.84 15.77 -6.52
CA ARG A 271 -11.06 14.33 -6.41
C ARG A 271 -12.47 13.97 -6.88
N ASP A 272 -12.64 12.73 -7.30
CA ASP A 272 -13.93 12.10 -7.45
C ASP A 272 -14.43 11.51 -6.12
N VAL A 273 -15.68 11.04 -6.12
CA VAL A 273 -16.34 10.47 -4.94
C VAL A 273 -15.56 9.26 -4.41
N TYR A 274 -15.07 8.39 -5.30
CA TYR A 274 -14.34 7.19 -4.88
C TYR A 274 -13.00 7.54 -4.22
N THR A 275 -12.26 8.50 -4.79
CA THR A 275 -10.98 8.95 -4.24
C THR A 275 -11.16 9.62 -2.87
N ALA A 276 -12.22 10.41 -2.68
CA ALA A 276 -12.52 11.00 -1.37
C ALA A 276 -12.96 9.96 -0.34
N PHE A 277 -13.78 9.00 -0.75
CA PHE A 277 -14.20 7.87 0.10
C PHE A 277 -13.01 7.02 0.54
N HIS A 278 -12.08 6.76 -0.39
CA HIS A 278 -10.81 6.10 -0.14
C HIS A 278 -9.94 6.86 0.88
N GLY A 279 -9.87 8.20 0.72
CA GLY A 279 -9.12 9.09 1.63
C GLY A 279 -9.62 8.99 3.06
N VAL A 280 -10.92 9.17 3.29
CA VAL A 280 -11.55 9.07 4.61
C VAL A 280 -11.26 7.72 5.29
N PHE A 281 -11.29 6.63 4.54
CA PHE A 281 -10.99 5.31 5.08
C PHE A 281 -9.53 5.19 5.53
N THR A 282 -8.58 5.61 4.71
CA THR A 282 -7.15 5.52 5.06
C THR A 282 -6.76 6.47 6.18
N GLU A 283 -7.38 7.65 6.25
CA GLU A 283 -7.23 8.59 7.37
C GLU A 283 -7.71 7.99 8.69
N ALA A 284 -8.81 7.24 8.67
CA ALA A 284 -9.27 6.50 9.85
C ALA A 284 -8.23 5.46 10.31
N LEU A 285 -7.62 4.70 9.39
CA LEU A 285 -6.60 3.70 9.75
C LEU A 285 -5.32 4.34 10.29
N MET A 286 -4.86 5.46 9.70
CA MET A 286 -3.73 6.25 10.25
C MET A 286 -4.04 6.72 11.67
N CYS A 287 -5.23 7.29 11.90
CA CYS A 287 -5.67 7.75 13.21
C CYS A 287 -5.72 6.60 14.24
N ILE A 288 -6.22 5.42 13.87
CA ILE A 288 -6.20 4.24 14.74
C ILE A 288 -4.76 3.90 15.14
N ALA A 289 -3.85 3.74 14.17
CA ALA A 289 -2.46 3.37 14.42
C ALA A 289 -1.76 4.37 15.35
N LEU A 290 -1.84 5.68 15.03
CA LEU A 290 -1.19 6.75 15.80
C LEU A 290 -1.78 6.88 17.20
N THR A 291 -3.11 6.82 17.35
CA THR A 291 -3.77 6.91 18.67
C THR A 291 -3.37 5.73 19.56
N ARG A 292 -3.29 4.51 19.00
CA ARG A 292 -2.83 3.33 19.75
C ARG A 292 -1.37 3.45 20.20
N CYS A 293 -0.50 4.07 19.38
CA CYS A 293 0.87 4.39 19.81
C CYS A 293 0.91 5.36 20.99
N LEU A 294 0.01 6.35 21.02
CA LEU A 294 -0.10 7.30 22.15
C LEU A 294 -0.62 6.63 23.42
N GLU A 295 -1.69 5.82 23.32
CA GLU A 295 -2.30 5.13 24.46
C GLU A 295 -1.35 4.15 25.12
N THR A 296 -0.56 3.43 24.32
CA THR A 296 0.39 2.42 24.81
C THR A 296 1.75 3.02 25.18
N ARG A 297 1.99 4.29 24.86
CA ARG A 297 3.28 4.99 25.05
C ARG A 297 4.45 4.16 24.50
N VAL A 298 4.27 3.58 23.34
CA VAL A 298 5.24 2.65 22.72
C VAL A 298 6.55 3.33 22.30
N PHE A 299 6.52 4.65 22.13
CA PHE A 299 7.65 5.48 21.74
C PHE A 299 8.21 6.32 22.90
N SER A 300 9.42 6.86 22.74
CA SER A 300 9.97 7.90 23.64
C SER A 300 9.13 9.17 23.61
N GLU A 301 9.23 10.01 24.62
CA GLU A 301 8.50 11.29 24.71
C GLU A 301 8.72 12.17 23.47
N GLU A 302 9.94 12.14 22.91
CA GLU A 302 10.27 12.86 21.69
C GLU A 302 9.44 12.37 20.49
N LYS A 303 9.40 11.07 20.28
CA LYS A 303 8.60 10.45 19.23
C LYS A 303 7.10 10.56 19.50
N LEU A 304 6.67 10.55 20.76
CA LEU A 304 5.26 10.80 21.11
C LEU A 304 4.82 12.22 20.75
N HIS A 305 5.71 13.21 20.81
CA HIS A 305 5.41 14.55 20.30
C HIS A 305 5.24 14.58 18.79
N GLU A 306 6.07 13.85 18.05
CA GLU A 306 5.88 13.64 16.60
C GLU A 306 4.57 12.93 16.29
N VAL A 307 4.21 11.85 17.04
CA VAL A 307 2.94 11.15 16.88
C VAL A 307 1.75 12.10 17.03
N LEU A 308 1.79 13.00 18.04
CA LEU A 308 0.75 14.01 18.23
C LEU A 308 0.67 14.99 17.06
N GLY A 309 1.83 15.44 16.56
CA GLY A 309 1.88 16.35 15.40
C GLY A 309 1.29 15.73 14.15
N ARG A 310 1.68 14.48 13.84
CA ARG A 310 1.13 13.71 12.70
C ARG A 310 -0.36 13.46 12.87
N LEU A 311 -0.78 13.05 14.07
CA LEU A 311 -2.21 12.84 14.36
C LEU A 311 -3.01 14.13 14.18
N SER A 312 -2.52 15.27 14.68
CA SER A 312 -3.18 16.57 14.48
C SER A 312 -3.30 16.94 12.99
N PHE A 313 -2.26 16.66 12.22
CA PHE A 313 -2.23 16.91 10.78
C PHE A 313 -3.24 16.03 10.02
N VAL A 314 -3.27 14.72 10.32
CA VAL A 314 -4.22 13.78 9.71
C VAL A 314 -5.65 14.12 10.11
N MET A 315 -5.91 14.42 11.39
CA MET A 315 -7.25 14.76 11.89
C MET A 315 -7.86 15.98 11.21
N LYS A 316 -7.05 17.01 10.88
CA LYS A 316 -7.55 18.18 10.12
C LYS A 316 -8.01 17.83 8.72
N ARG A 317 -7.32 16.91 8.05
CA ARG A 317 -7.70 16.44 6.71
C ARG A 317 -8.94 15.55 6.80
N PHE A 318 -8.93 14.65 7.76
CA PHE A 318 -10.03 13.73 8.02
C PHE A 318 -11.35 14.45 8.31
N GLU A 319 -11.32 15.52 9.13
CA GLU A 319 -12.48 16.37 9.40
C GLU A 319 -13.04 16.95 8.09
N LEU A 320 -12.19 17.55 7.26
CA LEU A 320 -12.60 18.14 5.99
C LEU A 320 -13.18 17.11 5.03
N ASP A 321 -12.55 15.95 4.93
CA ASP A 321 -12.98 14.89 4.03
C ASP A 321 -14.30 14.24 4.50
N LEU A 322 -14.47 14.06 5.80
CA LEU A 322 -15.74 13.61 6.38
C LEU A 322 -16.88 14.61 6.11
N LEU A 323 -16.64 15.91 6.30
CA LEU A 323 -17.62 16.96 6.03
C LEU A 323 -18.04 16.95 4.55
N ASN A 324 -17.10 16.80 3.64
CA ASN A 324 -17.37 16.69 2.21
C ASN A 324 -18.24 15.46 1.90
N LEU A 325 -17.92 14.29 2.45
CA LEU A 325 -18.71 13.07 2.23
C LEU A 325 -20.07 13.10 2.92
N GLN A 326 -20.19 13.70 4.09
CA GLN A 326 -21.47 13.88 4.79
C GLN A 326 -22.43 14.75 3.98
N HIS A 327 -21.91 15.79 3.32
CA HIS A 327 -22.68 16.59 2.38
C HIS A 327 -23.22 15.75 1.22
N VAL A 328 -22.38 14.91 0.64
CA VAL A 328 -22.69 13.98 -0.45
C VAL A 328 -23.63 12.84 -0.02
N GLN A 329 -23.61 12.41 1.24
CA GLN A 329 -24.47 11.38 1.79
C GLN A 329 -25.96 11.67 1.56
N ASN A 330 -26.35 12.94 1.68
CA ASN A 330 -27.72 13.39 1.50
C ASN A 330 -28.21 13.26 0.07
N GLU A 331 -27.31 13.12 -0.90
CA GLU A 331 -27.64 12.96 -2.33
C GLU A 331 -27.92 11.50 -2.73
N GLY A 332 -27.87 10.55 -1.79
CA GLY A 332 -28.14 9.14 -2.06
C GLY A 332 -27.04 8.44 -2.88
N LEU A 333 -25.81 8.91 -2.78
CA LEU A 333 -24.67 8.39 -3.56
C LEU A 333 -24.12 7.08 -3.06
N PHE A 334 -24.34 6.78 -1.78
CA PHE A 334 -23.88 5.56 -1.14
C PHE A 334 -24.98 4.52 -1.03
N THR A 335 -24.61 3.26 -1.12
CA THR A 335 -25.45 2.15 -0.68
C THR A 335 -25.49 2.08 0.86
N ALA A 336 -26.27 1.17 1.41
CA ALA A 336 -26.24 0.94 2.87
C ALA A 336 -24.84 0.51 3.36
N CYS A 337 -24.14 -0.28 2.55
CA CYS A 337 -22.78 -0.73 2.88
C CYS A 337 -21.80 0.45 2.87
N GLY A 338 -21.84 1.31 1.84
CA GLY A 338 -21.00 2.51 1.77
C GLY A 338 -21.27 3.49 2.91
N LEU A 339 -22.56 3.68 3.27
CA LEU A 339 -22.94 4.51 4.42
C LEU A 339 -22.39 3.95 5.74
N THR A 340 -22.38 2.63 5.90
CA THR A 340 -21.76 2.00 7.08
C THR A 340 -20.29 2.36 7.19
N VAL A 341 -19.53 2.28 6.09
CA VAL A 341 -18.10 2.66 6.11
C VAL A 341 -17.91 4.13 6.50
N VAL A 342 -18.68 5.06 5.87
CA VAL A 342 -18.57 6.50 6.19
C VAL A 342 -18.93 6.76 7.66
N HIS A 343 -19.98 6.11 8.17
CA HIS A 343 -20.40 6.24 9.57
C HIS A 343 -19.34 5.70 10.54
N GLU A 344 -18.78 4.53 10.25
CA GLU A 344 -17.74 3.94 11.11
C GLU A 344 -16.45 4.77 11.08
N CYS A 345 -16.07 5.33 9.92
CA CYS A 345 -14.96 6.28 9.86
C CYS A 345 -15.25 7.54 10.69
N GLY A 346 -16.47 8.09 10.63
CA GLY A 346 -16.91 9.20 11.50
C GLY A 346 -16.84 8.84 12.98
N SER A 347 -17.21 7.61 13.36
CA SER A 347 -17.09 7.12 14.74
C SER A 347 -15.62 7.05 15.19
N VAL A 348 -14.71 6.64 14.30
CA VAL A 348 -13.25 6.69 14.58
C VAL A 348 -12.80 8.12 14.82
N PHE A 349 -13.21 9.07 13.97
CA PHE A 349 -12.88 10.48 14.16
C PHE A 349 -13.31 10.98 15.53
N ASP A 350 -14.57 10.74 15.92
CA ASP A 350 -15.13 11.17 17.21
C ASP A 350 -14.41 10.52 18.41
N GLU A 351 -14.08 9.23 18.31
CA GLU A 351 -13.32 8.52 19.35
C GLU A 351 -11.92 9.12 19.52
N VAL A 352 -11.20 9.32 18.42
CA VAL A 352 -9.84 9.90 18.43
C VAL A 352 -9.87 11.32 18.96
N PHE A 353 -10.79 12.15 18.46
CA PHE A 353 -10.94 13.54 18.92
C PHE A 353 -11.19 13.59 20.43
N ARG A 354 -12.11 12.77 20.93
CA ARG A 354 -12.43 12.71 22.39
C ARG A 354 -11.22 12.34 23.24
N CYS A 355 -10.34 11.47 22.74
CA CYS A 355 -9.16 11.01 23.48
C CYS A 355 -7.96 11.93 23.37
N THR A 356 -7.91 12.81 22.36
CA THR A 356 -6.67 13.54 22.03
C THR A 356 -6.84 15.05 21.89
N ALA A 357 -8.07 15.57 21.83
CA ALA A 357 -8.35 16.98 21.57
C ALA A 357 -7.53 17.94 22.45
N ASP A 358 -7.50 17.71 23.77
CA ASP A 358 -6.76 18.54 24.72
C ASP A 358 -5.26 18.63 24.43
N ARG A 359 -4.73 17.64 23.68
CA ARG A 359 -3.31 17.52 23.36
C ARG A 359 -2.95 18.09 22.00
N ILE A 360 -3.90 18.13 21.05
CA ILE A 360 -3.62 18.43 19.64
C ILE A 360 -4.24 19.75 19.16
N ILE A 361 -5.31 20.26 19.80
CA ILE A 361 -6.09 21.40 19.29
C ILE A 361 -5.30 22.71 19.23
N HIS A 362 -4.26 22.84 20.05
CA HIS A 362 -3.43 24.03 20.14
C HIS A 362 -2.22 24.02 19.21
N PHE A 363 -1.97 22.94 18.47
CA PHE A 363 -0.85 22.89 17.55
C PHE A 363 -1.03 23.82 16.36
N ASP A 364 0.01 24.58 16.06
CA ASP A 364 0.10 25.39 14.85
C ASP A 364 0.67 24.55 13.70
N LEU A 365 -0.16 24.27 12.73
CA LEU A 365 0.18 23.51 11.52
C LEU A 365 0.27 24.40 10.28
N SER A 366 0.29 25.71 10.43
CA SER A 366 0.26 26.67 9.30
C SER A 366 1.47 26.59 8.38
N ASN A 367 2.61 26.07 8.88
CA ASN A 367 3.84 25.90 8.12
C ASN A 367 3.97 24.52 7.44
N GLN A 368 2.96 23.63 7.61
CA GLN A 368 3.06 22.29 7.08
C GLN A 368 2.83 22.26 5.55
N PRO A 369 3.70 21.55 4.82
CA PRO A 369 3.47 21.28 3.40
C PRO A 369 2.37 20.22 3.20
N TYR A 370 2.18 19.76 1.97
CA TYR A 370 1.21 18.70 1.66
C TYR A 370 1.45 17.39 2.44
N THR A 371 2.73 17.05 2.68
CA THR A 371 3.17 15.93 3.55
C THR A 371 3.67 16.47 4.87
N PHE A 372 3.41 15.78 5.98
CA PHE A 372 3.86 16.23 7.31
C PHE A 372 5.39 16.29 7.39
N SER A 373 5.92 17.42 7.88
CA SER A 373 7.33 17.61 8.18
C SER A 373 7.53 17.76 9.68
N CYS A 374 8.26 16.83 10.29
CA CYS A 374 8.56 16.85 11.72
C CYS A 374 9.38 18.07 12.13
N GLU A 375 10.36 18.49 11.32
CA GLU A 375 11.18 19.67 11.54
C GLU A 375 10.33 20.95 11.58
N ARG A 376 9.48 21.15 10.54
CA ARG A 376 8.59 22.32 10.50
C ARG A 376 7.57 22.32 11.63
N PHE A 377 7.04 21.13 11.99
CA PHE A 377 6.15 21.01 13.14
C PHE A 377 6.84 21.44 14.43
N ALA A 378 8.03 20.93 14.72
CA ALA A 378 8.78 21.24 15.93
C ALA A 378 9.17 22.73 16.02
N ALA A 379 9.38 23.40 14.88
CA ALA A 379 9.70 24.84 14.82
C ALA A 379 8.57 25.74 15.36
N LEU A 380 7.28 25.36 15.12
CA LEU A 380 6.14 26.13 15.64
C LEU A 380 5.57 25.55 16.94
N ASN A 381 5.86 24.29 17.25
CA ASN A 381 5.32 23.58 18.40
C ASN A 381 6.46 22.98 19.24
N PRO A 382 7.30 23.81 19.88
CA PRO A 382 8.39 23.33 20.72
C PRO A 382 7.84 22.51 21.90
N ARG A 383 8.59 21.51 22.32
CA ARG A 383 8.30 20.75 23.54
C ARG A 383 8.58 21.64 24.76
N HIS A 384 7.65 21.73 25.68
CA HIS A 384 7.78 22.41 26.97
C HIS A 384 8.21 21.44 28.05
#